data_787d9391881c101e744c04598d0dbaa9
#
_entry.id   787d9391881c101e744c04598d0dbaa9
#
_cell.length_a   1.000
_cell.length_b   1.000
_cell.length_c   1.000
_cell.angle_alpha   90.00
_cell.angle_beta   90.00
_cell.angle_gamma   90.00
#
_symmetry.space_group_name_H-M   'P 1'
#
loop_
_entity.id
_entity.type
_entity.pdbx_description
1 polymer ?
#
loop_
_entity_poly.entity_id
_entity_poly.type
_entity_poly.pdbx_seq_one_letter_code
_entity_poly.pdbx_strand_id
1 'polypeptide(L)'
;MSTVLEILVHSVKIKDALRLKTIVLVFDQALYTKATEITWKHPHKFKDVVLRMGMFHTVCTLLSIIGKRFQDAGLRDICIESGVIAEGSVAEVLEGCKYNRAIRFHKLMYEALQRLVWQGFQTWIENSPEKEELVQDFFINLKPLYNDVCQIEQEKVLTSQRFSEVITLYDEYLEFLCKSNRKLSSFWRSYIDMVEIMLNLVRASREGDWELHLSAITQMIPWCFAYDNLNYARYLPAYLFDMSLLSETHPEALEYLKSGGFSVQIGDKNPFGRIPGDQACEETVNKDTQTSGGSKGFSLKPGAISKCYLVAEYRSIFLEQLKDMLDVHRAHSEHTDLQSSRIARDEAEVKSLVAMLESNWINPFSSEHQDLVCLSTGKTGTPKIEKDLLNAKAVGEKAYEAFRTQRLEKDTPKAQFHDTLNKSKLQTFSELNKKVKIKSKAANEIILKADRALFATADGSLRKTTKSILAKELQKNVPAADEIPQPSACITDGMALVQRLKADHKKFSEVADTLLDMVLHEGLSSKRIDVVFDVYQENSIKNTERERGGSEYGNEFRNIQPEHKVLQ
;
A
#
# COMPACT_ATOMS: atom_id res chain seq x y z
N MET A 1 -26.88 -15.02 -0.17
CA MET A 1 -27.35 -15.79 -1.39
C MET A 1 -28.56 -15.13 -2.05
N SER A 2 -29.65 -14.84 -1.34
CA SER A 2 -30.87 -14.21 -1.91
C SER A 2 -30.57 -12.91 -2.67
N THR A 3 -29.91 -11.95 -2.05
CA THR A 3 -29.55 -10.66 -2.66
C THR A 3 -28.70 -10.80 -3.94
N VAL A 4 -27.71 -11.73 -3.93
CA VAL A 4 -26.86 -11.96 -5.11
C VAL A 4 -27.68 -12.59 -6.24
N LEU A 5 -28.59 -13.51 -5.94
CA LEU A 5 -29.51 -14.07 -6.91
C LEU A 5 -30.40 -12.98 -7.53
N GLU A 6 -30.91 -12.06 -6.71
CA GLU A 6 -31.73 -10.93 -7.19
C GLU A 6 -30.94 -10.02 -8.12
N ILE A 7 -29.67 -9.71 -7.78
CA ILE A 7 -28.76 -8.94 -8.64
C ILE A 7 -28.58 -9.64 -9.98
N LEU A 8 -28.26 -10.93 -9.99
CA LEU A 8 -28.09 -11.70 -11.23
C LEU A 8 -29.38 -11.72 -12.09
N VAL A 9 -30.53 -11.91 -11.46
CA VAL A 9 -31.83 -11.88 -12.17
C VAL A 9 -32.13 -10.49 -12.74
N HIS A 10 -31.82 -9.43 -11.99
CA HIS A 10 -31.99 -8.05 -12.46
C HIS A 10 -31.06 -7.75 -13.63
N SER A 11 -29.81 -8.19 -13.55
CA SER A 11 -28.82 -8.02 -14.61
C SER A 11 -29.25 -8.69 -15.91
N VAL A 12 -29.86 -9.89 -15.84
CA VAL A 12 -30.43 -10.56 -17.01
C VAL A 12 -31.57 -9.72 -17.60
N LYS A 13 -32.47 -9.17 -16.77
CA LYS A 13 -33.55 -8.29 -17.26
C LYS A 13 -33.01 -7.03 -17.95
N ILE A 14 -31.93 -6.43 -17.39
CA ILE A 14 -31.26 -5.28 -18.01
C ILE A 14 -30.67 -5.68 -19.36
N LYS A 15 -29.96 -6.82 -19.42
CA LYS A 15 -29.44 -7.38 -20.67
C LYS A 15 -30.53 -7.53 -21.73
N ASP A 16 -31.67 -8.11 -21.37
CA ASP A 16 -32.79 -8.33 -22.28
C ASP A 16 -33.43 -7.02 -22.73
N ALA A 17 -33.63 -6.07 -21.82
CA ALA A 17 -34.16 -4.74 -22.13
C ALA A 17 -33.26 -3.95 -23.09
N LEU A 18 -31.93 -4.06 -22.92
CA LEU A 18 -30.93 -3.44 -23.80
C LEU A 18 -30.63 -4.27 -25.06
N ARG A 19 -31.26 -5.43 -25.23
CA ARG A 19 -31.07 -6.38 -26.36
C ARG A 19 -29.58 -6.80 -26.50
N LEU A 20 -28.87 -6.91 -25.39
CA LEU A 20 -27.51 -7.41 -25.38
C LEU A 20 -27.51 -8.94 -25.45
N LYS A 21 -26.53 -9.52 -26.13
CA LYS A 21 -26.34 -10.98 -26.13
C LYS A 21 -25.76 -11.48 -24.82
N THR A 22 -24.82 -10.72 -24.28
CA THR A 22 -24.07 -11.08 -23.05
C THR A 22 -24.03 -9.89 -22.10
N ILE A 23 -24.02 -10.15 -20.80
CA ILE A 23 -23.74 -9.15 -19.77
C ILE A 23 -22.52 -9.56 -18.94
N VAL A 24 -21.59 -8.63 -18.76
CA VAL A 24 -20.38 -8.83 -17.93
C VAL A 24 -20.60 -8.18 -16.58
N LEU A 25 -20.47 -8.95 -15.50
CA LEU A 25 -20.64 -8.48 -14.13
C LEU A 25 -19.34 -8.60 -13.36
N VAL A 26 -18.96 -7.53 -12.68
CA VAL A 26 -17.75 -7.47 -11.84
C VAL A 26 -18.16 -7.49 -10.38
N PHE A 27 -17.56 -8.36 -9.60
CA PHE A 27 -17.78 -8.49 -8.16
C PHE A 27 -16.46 -8.54 -7.39
N ASP A 28 -16.48 -8.07 -6.15
CA ASP A 28 -15.44 -8.42 -5.20
C ASP A 28 -15.39 -9.94 -4.98
N GLN A 29 -14.33 -10.45 -4.37
CA GLN A 29 -14.15 -11.88 -4.19
C GLN A 29 -15.30 -12.53 -3.40
N ALA A 30 -15.85 -11.86 -2.38
CA ALA A 30 -16.88 -12.42 -1.53
C ALA A 30 -18.23 -12.58 -2.27
N LEU A 31 -18.57 -11.62 -3.11
CA LEU A 31 -19.77 -11.68 -3.96
C LEU A 31 -19.54 -12.57 -5.18
N TYR A 32 -18.33 -12.52 -5.79
CA TYR A 32 -17.93 -13.38 -6.90
C TYR A 32 -18.13 -14.85 -6.56
N THR A 33 -17.66 -15.30 -5.40
CA THR A 33 -17.88 -16.67 -4.89
C THR A 33 -19.35 -17.07 -4.94
N LYS A 34 -20.22 -16.22 -4.40
CA LYS A 34 -21.67 -16.50 -4.34
C LYS A 34 -22.33 -16.47 -5.71
N ALA A 35 -21.93 -15.54 -6.56
CA ALA A 35 -22.43 -15.43 -7.92
C ALA A 35 -22.05 -16.67 -8.74
N THR A 36 -20.80 -17.11 -8.66
CA THR A 36 -20.29 -18.31 -9.32
C THR A 36 -21.05 -19.57 -8.87
N GLU A 37 -21.27 -19.75 -7.57
CA GLU A 37 -22.08 -20.87 -7.07
C GLU A 37 -23.52 -20.85 -7.61
N ILE A 38 -24.14 -19.68 -7.74
CA ILE A 38 -25.50 -19.54 -8.28
C ILE A 38 -25.51 -19.85 -9.77
N THR A 39 -24.57 -19.31 -10.55
CA THR A 39 -24.51 -19.54 -12.00
C THR A 39 -24.25 -21.02 -12.31
N TRP A 40 -23.37 -21.68 -11.57
CA TRP A 40 -23.12 -23.12 -11.72
C TRP A 40 -24.33 -23.99 -11.37
N LYS A 41 -25.14 -23.60 -10.38
CA LYS A 41 -26.37 -24.30 -10.03
C LYS A 41 -27.51 -24.07 -11.02
N HIS A 42 -27.49 -22.97 -11.75
CA HIS A 42 -28.54 -22.57 -12.70
C HIS A 42 -27.96 -22.17 -14.08
N PRO A 43 -27.17 -23.05 -14.75
CA PRO A 43 -26.40 -22.70 -15.94
C PRO A 43 -27.30 -22.21 -17.09
N HIS A 44 -28.50 -22.83 -17.29
CA HIS A 44 -29.42 -22.41 -18.34
C HIS A 44 -29.99 -21.00 -18.12
N LYS A 45 -30.21 -20.61 -16.86
CA LYS A 45 -30.78 -19.31 -16.51
C LYS A 45 -29.78 -18.17 -16.69
N PHE A 46 -28.51 -18.43 -16.43
CA PHE A 46 -27.43 -17.45 -16.43
C PHE A 46 -26.40 -17.70 -17.53
N LYS A 47 -26.79 -18.40 -18.59
CA LYS A 47 -25.92 -18.78 -19.72
C LYS A 47 -25.27 -17.58 -20.42
N ASP A 48 -25.90 -16.41 -20.38
CA ASP A 48 -25.43 -15.19 -21.03
C ASP A 48 -24.75 -14.22 -20.05
N VAL A 49 -24.40 -14.68 -18.84
CA VAL A 49 -23.76 -13.89 -17.80
C VAL A 49 -22.30 -14.29 -17.68
N VAL A 50 -21.41 -13.34 -17.92
CA VAL A 50 -19.97 -13.49 -17.69
C VAL A 50 -19.62 -12.84 -16.36
N LEU A 51 -19.08 -13.64 -15.43
CA LEU A 51 -18.65 -13.15 -14.12
C LEU A 51 -17.16 -12.79 -14.14
N ARG A 52 -16.83 -11.62 -13.64
CA ARG A 52 -15.46 -11.17 -13.46
C ARG A 52 -15.14 -10.91 -12.00
N MET A 53 -13.93 -11.27 -11.59
CA MET A 53 -13.41 -10.92 -10.27
C MET A 53 -12.88 -9.48 -10.29
N GLY A 54 -13.21 -8.70 -9.28
CA GLY A 54 -12.79 -7.33 -9.11
C GLY A 54 -11.27 -7.23 -8.92
N MET A 55 -10.62 -6.38 -9.70
CA MET A 55 -9.17 -6.30 -9.73
C MET A 55 -8.60 -5.43 -8.61
N PHE A 56 -9.31 -4.41 -8.17
CA PHE A 56 -8.90 -3.57 -7.05
C PHE A 56 -8.66 -4.42 -5.78
N HIS A 57 -9.65 -5.24 -5.41
CA HIS A 57 -9.52 -6.13 -4.25
C HIS A 57 -8.49 -7.25 -4.44
N THR A 58 -8.27 -7.67 -5.69
CA THR A 58 -7.20 -8.63 -6.04
C THR A 58 -5.82 -8.03 -5.79
N VAL A 59 -5.60 -6.79 -6.20
CA VAL A 59 -4.34 -6.05 -5.91
C VAL A 59 -4.18 -5.84 -4.40
N CYS A 60 -5.24 -5.44 -3.68
CA CYS A 60 -5.19 -5.30 -2.21
C CYS A 60 -4.77 -6.60 -1.52
N THR A 61 -5.26 -7.74 -2.04
CA THR A 61 -4.86 -9.06 -1.52
C THR A 61 -3.38 -9.36 -1.78
N LEU A 62 -2.86 -9.05 -2.96
CA LEU A 62 -1.43 -9.23 -3.25
C LEU A 62 -0.56 -8.34 -2.37
N LEU A 63 -0.96 -7.09 -2.17
CA LEU A 63 -0.29 -6.17 -1.23
C LEU A 63 -0.26 -6.74 0.20
N SER A 64 -1.36 -7.32 0.67
CA SER A 64 -1.43 -7.99 1.97
C SER A 64 -0.51 -9.22 2.04
N ILE A 65 -0.38 -9.99 0.96
CA ILE A 65 0.56 -11.12 0.90
C ILE A 65 2.01 -10.62 0.98
N ILE A 66 2.36 -9.57 0.23
CA ILE A 66 3.69 -8.94 0.28
C ILE A 66 3.97 -8.45 1.71
N GLY A 67 3.03 -7.71 2.31
CA GLY A 67 3.15 -7.25 3.69
C GLY A 67 3.39 -8.41 4.65
N LYS A 68 2.55 -9.45 4.64
CA LYS A 68 2.68 -10.64 5.49
C LYS A 68 4.05 -11.33 5.37
N ARG A 69 4.61 -11.35 4.15
CA ARG A 69 5.88 -12.00 3.87
C ARG A 69 7.08 -11.19 4.35
N PHE A 70 7.08 -9.86 4.14
CA PHE A 70 8.27 -9.02 4.27
C PHE A 70 8.24 -8.05 5.45
N GLN A 71 7.08 -7.78 6.08
CA GLN A 71 6.97 -6.79 7.16
C GLN A 71 8.02 -6.95 8.25
N ASP A 72 8.19 -8.17 8.78
CA ASP A 72 9.10 -8.48 9.90
C ASP A 72 10.52 -8.85 9.41
N ALA A 73 10.75 -8.85 8.10
CA ALA A 73 12.07 -8.96 7.49
C ALA A 73 12.78 -7.59 7.33
N GLY A 74 12.16 -6.52 7.83
CA GLY A 74 12.65 -5.15 7.79
C GLY A 74 11.77 -4.19 6.99
N LEU A 75 10.81 -4.67 6.18
CA LEU A 75 9.97 -3.80 5.34
C LEU A 75 9.17 -2.79 6.16
N ARG A 76 8.64 -3.20 7.32
CA ARG A 76 7.92 -2.30 8.22
C ARG A 76 8.81 -1.15 8.72
N ASP A 77 10.02 -1.48 9.14
CA ASP A 77 10.95 -0.51 9.67
C ASP A 77 11.43 0.45 8.56
N ILE A 78 11.64 -0.08 7.34
CA ILE A 78 11.91 0.74 6.15
C ILE A 78 10.79 1.76 5.91
N CYS A 79 9.52 1.35 6.00
CA CYS A 79 8.38 2.28 5.86
C CYS A 79 8.47 3.46 6.82
N ILE A 80 8.86 3.19 8.06
CA ILE A 80 8.88 4.18 9.15
C ILE A 80 10.10 5.09 9.02
N GLU A 81 11.29 4.50 8.92
CA GLU A 81 12.56 5.25 8.98
C GLU A 81 12.83 6.05 7.72
N SER A 82 12.42 5.56 6.54
CA SER A 82 12.48 6.34 5.31
C SER A 82 11.58 7.57 5.31
N GLY A 83 10.60 7.59 6.20
CA GLY A 83 9.60 8.65 6.26
C GLY A 83 8.61 8.66 5.09
N VAL A 84 8.66 7.69 4.18
CA VAL A 84 7.72 7.57 3.04
C VAL A 84 6.30 7.32 3.53
N ILE A 85 6.15 6.56 4.62
CA ILE A 85 4.86 6.25 5.24
C ILE A 85 4.88 6.71 6.70
N ALA A 86 3.90 7.52 7.08
CA ALA A 86 3.71 7.91 8.48
C ALA A 86 3.43 6.67 9.34
N GLU A 87 4.04 6.58 10.52
CA GLU A 87 4.01 5.42 11.41
C GLU A 87 2.58 4.91 11.68
N GLY A 88 1.63 5.82 11.94
CA GLY A 88 0.23 5.47 12.20
C GLY A 88 -0.51 4.82 11.02
N SER A 89 0.06 4.87 9.80
CA SER A 89 -0.53 4.27 8.59
C SER A 89 0.16 3.00 8.12
N VAL A 90 1.30 2.63 8.71
CA VAL A 90 2.14 1.51 8.22
C VAL A 90 1.39 0.19 8.24
N ALA A 91 0.67 -0.13 9.31
CA ALA A 91 -0.09 -1.37 9.40
C ALA A 91 -1.12 -1.47 8.25
N GLU A 92 -1.93 -0.42 8.04
CA GLU A 92 -2.95 -0.39 6.99
C GLU A 92 -2.35 -0.43 5.57
N VAL A 93 -1.14 0.16 5.38
CA VAL A 93 -0.41 0.09 4.11
C VAL A 93 0.07 -1.34 3.83
N LEU A 94 0.70 -1.99 4.81
CA LEU A 94 1.20 -3.36 4.66
C LEU A 94 0.08 -4.41 4.60
N GLU A 95 -1.10 -4.12 5.16
CA GLU A 95 -2.30 -4.94 5.00
C GLU A 95 -3.04 -4.70 3.67
N GLY A 96 -2.60 -3.74 2.85
CA GLY A 96 -3.22 -3.39 1.57
C GLY A 96 -4.49 -2.53 1.70
N CYS A 97 -4.84 -2.05 2.91
CA CYS A 97 -6.05 -1.26 3.14
C CYS A 97 -5.95 0.18 2.60
N LYS A 98 -4.74 0.74 2.53
CA LYS A 98 -4.47 2.09 1.98
C LYS A 98 -3.89 1.98 0.57
N TYR A 99 -4.72 1.59 -0.38
CA TYR A 99 -4.35 1.22 -1.74
C TYR A 99 -3.33 2.17 -2.40
N ASN A 100 -3.67 3.46 -2.56
CA ASN A 100 -2.80 4.41 -3.25
C ASN A 100 -1.43 4.61 -2.54
N ARG A 101 -1.43 4.62 -1.19
CA ARG A 101 -0.20 4.73 -0.40
C ARG A 101 0.63 3.46 -0.49
N ALA A 102 -0.01 2.30 -0.48
CA ALA A 102 0.65 1.01 -0.59
C ALA A 102 1.32 0.84 -1.96
N ILE A 103 0.59 1.11 -3.05
CA ILE A 103 1.14 1.06 -4.42
C ILE A 103 2.33 2.01 -4.54
N ARG A 104 2.19 3.25 -4.08
CA ARG A 104 3.29 4.21 -4.13
C ARG A 104 4.52 3.71 -3.37
N PHE A 105 4.36 3.27 -2.13
CA PHE A 105 5.47 2.78 -1.33
C PHE A 105 6.18 1.60 -2.01
N HIS A 106 5.42 0.60 -2.47
CA HIS A 106 6.00 -0.55 -3.14
C HIS A 106 6.67 -0.19 -4.47
N LYS A 107 6.17 0.81 -5.21
CA LYS A 107 6.85 1.38 -6.40
C LYS A 107 8.22 1.97 -6.05
N LEU A 108 8.29 2.81 -5.02
CA LEU A 108 9.55 3.44 -4.60
C LEU A 108 10.55 2.41 -4.08
N MET A 109 10.08 1.44 -3.28
CA MET A 109 10.92 0.37 -2.76
C MET A 109 11.40 -0.56 -3.88
N TYR A 110 10.56 -0.87 -4.87
CA TYR A 110 10.92 -1.62 -6.07
C TYR A 110 12.05 -0.92 -6.82
N GLU A 111 11.90 0.35 -7.10
CA GLU A 111 12.90 1.18 -7.78
C GLU A 111 14.22 1.21 -6.99
N ALA A 112 14.16 1.41 -5.67
CA ALA A 112 15.35 1.42 -4.82
C ALA A 112 16.09 0.07 -4.87
N LEU A 113 15.38 -1.04 -4.74
CA LEU A 113 15.96 -2.38 -4.82
C LEU A 113 16.52 -2.69 -6.21
N GLN A 114 15.85 -2.28 -7.29
CA GLN A 114 16.36 -2.43 -8.65
C GLN A 114 17.68 -1.66 -8.86
N ARG A 115 17.81 -0.46 -8.29
CA ARG A 115 19.08 0.29 -8.32
C ARG A 115 20.20 -0.45 -7.60
N LEU A 116 19.91 -1.06 -6.45
CA LEU A 116 20.90 -1.88 -5.74
C LEU A 116 21.28 -3.16 -6.51
N VAL A 117 20.32 -3.80 -7.15
CA VAL A 117 20.57 -4.94 -8.05
C VAL A 117 21.46 -4.51 -9.21
N TRP A 118 21.16 -3.35 -9.80
CA TRP A 118 21.94 -2.79 -10.91
C TRP A 118 23.38 -2.46 -10.52
N GLN A 119 23.60 -1.87 -9.34
CA GLN A 119 24.95 -1.63 -8.82
C GLN A 119 25.74 -2.94 -8.63
N GLY A 120 25.07 -3.97 -8.08
CA GLY A 120 25.67 -5.29 -7.98
C GLY A 120 26.00 -5.93 -9.35
N PHE A 121 25.16 -5.69 -10.36
CA PHE A 121 25.41 -6.09 -11.74
C PHE A 121 26.65 -5.38 -12.32
N GLN A 122 26.77 -4.07 -12.12
CA GLN A 122 27.94 -3.31 -12.54
C GLN A 122 29.23 -3.90 -11.95
N THR A 123 29.26 -4.14 -10.63
CA THR A 123 30.41 -4.77 -9.98
C THR A 123 30.69 -6.20 -10.51
N TRP A 124 29.64 -6.93 -10.89
CA TRP A 124 29.80 -8.28 -11.44
C TRP A 124 30.41 -8.29 -12.85
N ILE A 125 30.06 -7.33 -13.71
CA ILE A 125 30.63 -7.22 -15.06
C ILE A 125 32.07 -6.69 -15.06
N GLU A 126 32.49 -5.88 -14.07
CA GLU A 126 33.87 -5.38 -13.93
C GLU A 126 34.93 -6.52 -13.92
N ASN A 127 34.52 -7.74 -13.56
CA ASN A 127 35.38 -8.92 -13.64
C ASN A 127 35.58 -9.46 -15.06
N SER A 128 34.93 -8.90 -16.09
CA SER A 128 35.01 -9.31 -17.48
C SER A 128 35.05 -8.08 -18.39
N PRO A 129 36.23 -7.65 -18.87
CA PRO A 129 36.38 -6.45 -19.69
C PRO A 129 35.48 -6.41 -20.93
N GLU A 130 35.25 -7.57 -21.56
CA GLU A 130 34.39 -7.68 -22.76
C GLU A 130 32.91 -7.36 -22.40
N LYS A 131 32.43 -7.85 -21.24
CA LYS A 131 31.08 -7.58 -20.78
C LYS A 131 30.92 -6.12 -20.36
N GLU A 132 31.92 -5.57 -19.71
CA GLU A 132 31.93 -4.16 -19.28
C GLU A 132 31.90 -3.23 -20.50
N GLU A 133 32.74 -3.46 -21.53
CA GLU A 133 32.76 -2.66 -22.74
C GLU A 133 31.40 -2.68 -23.45
N LEU A 134 30.78 -3.87 -23.57
CA LEU A 134 29.46 -4.02 -24.20
C LEU A 134 28.38 -3.17 -23.49
N VAL A 135 28.35 -3.20 -22.17
CA VAL A 135 27.37 -2.47 -21.39
C VAL A 135 27.65 -0.96 -21.42
N GLN A 136 28.92 -0.54 -21.30
CA GLN A 136 29.29 0.88 -21.35
C GLN A 136 28.97 1.48 -22.73
N ASP A 137 29.29 0.78 -23.81
CA ASP A 137 29.01 1.19 -25.17
C ASP A 137 27.49 1.35 -25.41
N PHE A 138 26.68 0.43 -24.86
CA PHE A 138 25.22 0.55 -24.90
C PHE A 138 24.73 1.85 -24.22
N PHE A 139 25.22 2.16 -23.02
CA PHE A 139 24.81 3.36 -22.31
C PHE A 139 25.33 4.66 -22.92
N ILE A 140 26.51 4.66 -23.50
CA ILE A 140 27.03 5.81 -24.25
C ILE A 140 26.07 6.14 -25.42
N ASN A 141 25.58 5.13 -26.11
CA ASN A 141 24.64 5.30 -27.22
C ASN A 141 23.22 5.62 -26.79
N LEU A 142 22.81 5.18 -25.58
CA LEU A 142 21.48 5.46 -25.03
C LEU A 142 21.35 6.90 -24.45
N LYS A 143 22.45 7.44 -23.89
CA LYS A 143 22.46 8.74 -23.20
C LYS A 143 21.96 9.93 -24.03
N PRO A 144 22.29 10.09 -25.32
CA PRO A 144 21.73 11.15 -26.15
C PRO A 144 20.21 11.04 -26.30
N LEU A 145 19.68 9.80 -26.39
CA LEU A 145 18.27 9.52 -26.63
C LEU A 145 17.40 9.74 -25.40
N TYR A 146 18.00 9.76 -24.19
CA TYR A 146 17.28 10.03 -22.95
C TYR A 146 16.74 11.46 -22.87
N ASN A 147 17.43 12.41 -23.53
CA ASN A 147 17.02 13.82 -23.58
C ASN A 147 16.22 14.16 -24.86
N ASP A 148 16.12 13.23 -25.79
CA ASP A 148 15.42 13.44 -27.05
C ASP A 148 14.09 12.66 -27.05
N VAL A 149 12.98 13.38 -27.13
CA VAL A 149 11.61 12.83 -26.99
C VAL A 149 11.16 12.05 -28.24
N CYS A 150 12.07 11.66 -29.11
CA CYS A 150 11.73 10.91 -30.32
C CYS A 150 11.47 9.43 -30.03
N GLN A 151 10.19 9.06 -29.86
CA GLN A 151 9.74 7.68 -29.61
C GLN A 151 10.30 6.67 -30.62
N ILE A 152 10.43 7.05 -31.88
CA ILE A 152 10.91 6.15 -32.96
C ILE A 152 12.37 5.76 -32.73
N GLU A 153 13.21 6.65 -32.24
CA GLU A 153 14.62 6.33 -31.95
C GLU A 153 14.77 5.52 -30.67
N GLN A 154 13.95 5.78 -29.67
CA GLN A 154 13.89 4.96 -28.45
C GLN A 154 13.48 3.52 -28.76
N GLU A 155 12.46 3.31 -29.60
CA GLU A 155 12.05 1.97 -30.05
C GLU A 155 13.16 1.25 -30.81
N LYS A 156 13.91 1.92 -31.66
CA LYS A 156 15.05 1.33 -32.38
C LYS A 156 16.13 0.83 -31.43
N VAL A 157 16.43 1.57 -30.36
CA VAL A 157 17.42 1.15 -29.37
C VAL A 157 16.91 -0.03 -28.55
N LEU A 158 15.65 0.02 -28.09
CA LEU A 158 15.04 -1.06 -27.30
C LEU A 158 14.84 -2.36 -28.12
N THR A 159 14.76 -2.27 -29.43
CA THR A 159 14.68 -3.43 -30.34
C THR A 159 16.03 -3.84 -30.92
N SER A 160 17.13 -3.16 -30.56
CA SER A 160 18.46 -3.48 -31.06
C SER A 160 18.99 -4.81 -30.51
N GLN A 161 19.82 -5.48 -31.29
CA GLN A 161 20.52 -6.69 -30.86
C GLN A 161 21.37 -6.40 -29.60
N ARG A 162 21.98 -5.23 -29.54
CA ARG A 162 22.82 -4.81 -28.41
C ARG A 162 22.03 -4.67 -27.08
N PHE A 163 20.80 -4.19 -27.15
CA PHE A 163 19.90 -4.19 -26.00
C PHE A 163 19.59 -5.62 -25.55
N SER A 164 19.30 -6.51 -26.49
CA SER A 164 19.05 -7.94 -26.18
C SER A 164 20.25 -8.61 -25.52
N GLU A 165 21.47 -8.28 -25.96
CA GLU A 165 22.71 -8.78 -25.36
C GLU A 165 22.90 -8.27 -23.93
N VAL A 166 22.65 -6.99 -23.68
CA VAL A 166 22.71 -6.41 -22.32
C VAL A 166 21.66 -7.03 -21.41
N ILE A 167 20.43 -7.23 -21.88
CA ILE A 167 19.38 -7.91 -21.13
C ILE A 167 19.79 -9.36 -20.81
N THR A 168 20.35 -10.06 -21.77
CA THR A 168 20.83 -11.44 -21.55
C THR A 168 21.90 -11.49 -20.45
N LEU A 169 22.85 -10.56 -20.46
CA LEU A 169 23.85 -10.44 -19.39
C LEU A 169 23.23 -10.12 -18.03
N TYR A 170 22.23 -9.25 -18.02
CA TYR A 170 21.52 -8.92 -16.80
C TYR A 170 20.76 -10.14 -16.25
N ASP A 171 20.12 -10.92 -17.12
CA ASP A 171 19.45 -12.16 -16.74
C ASP A 171 20.45 -13.21 -16.20
N GLU A 172 21.63 -13.34 -16.81
CA GLU A 172 22.73 -14.19 -16.29
C GLU A 172 23.11 -13.77 -14.87
N TYR A 173 23.21 -12.47 -14.60
CA TYR A 173 23.51 -11.96 -13.27
C TYR A 173 22.38 -12.26 -12.27
N LEU A 174 21.13 -12.11 -12.67
CA LEU A 174 19.99 -12.46 -11.82
C LEU A 174 19.97 -13.96 -11.48
N GLU A 175 20.29 -14.81 -12.45
CA GLU A 175 20.47 -16.24 -12.19
C GLU A 175 21.65 -16.52 -11.25
N PHE A 176 22.76 -15.82 -11.43
CA PHE A 176 23.90 -15.92 -10.52
C PHE A 176 23.50 -15.55 -9.07
N LEU A 177 22.74 -14.47 -8.88
CA LEU A 177 22.22 -14.10 -7.55
C LEU A 177 21.35 -15.21 -6.93
N CYS A 178 20.55 -15.91 -7.73
CA CYS A 178 19.70 -16.99 -7.24
C CYS A 178 20.45 -18.30 -6.95
N LYS A 179 21.47 -18.62 -7.77
CA LYS A 179 22.24 -19.89 -7.71
C LYS A 179 23.40 -19.84 -6.71
N SER A 180 23.90 -18.65 -6.35
CA SER A 180 25.12 -18.48 -5.55
C SER A 180 24.96 -18.71 -4.04
N ASN A 181 23.95 -19.44 -3.61
CA ASN A 181 23.62 -19.69 -2.19
C ASN A 181 23.41 -18.43 -1.34
N ARG A 182 23.11 -17.30 -2.00
CA ARG A 182 22.82 -16.00 -1.36
C ARG A 182 21.35 -15.93 -0.96
N LYS A 183 21.04 -16.42 0.21
CA LYS A 183 19.68 -16.56 0.71
C LYS A 183 18.96 -15.22 0.84
N LEU A 184 19.68 -14.20 1.32
CA LEU A 184 19.14 -12.84 1.47
C LEU A 184 18.77 -12.22 0.12
N SER A 185 19.68 -12.30 -0.86
CA SER A 185 19.44 -11.76 -2.21
C SER A 185 18.27 -12.48 -2.90
N SER A 186 18.22 -13.81 -2.81
CA SER A 186 17.12 -14.61 -3.36
C SER A 186 15.77 -14.26 -2.71
N PHE A 187 15.74 -14.03 -1.40
CA PHE A 187 14.52 -13.65 -0.69
C PHE A 187 14.02 -12.25 -1.13
N TRP A 188 14.91 -11.24 -1.18
CA TRP A 188 14.53 -9.89 -1.60
C TRP A 188 14.31 -9.77 -3.10
N ARG A 189 14.93 -10.63 -3.92
CA ARG A 189 14.56 -10.77 -5.34
C ARG A 189 13.09 -11.17 -5.48
N SER A 190 12.62 -12.10 -4.64
CA SER A 190 11.19 -12.46 -4.66
C SER A 190 10.24 -11.32 -4.26
N TYR A 191 10.72 -10.30 -3.51
CA TYR A 191 9.97 -9.07 -3.30
C TYR A 191 9.80 -8.29 -4.61
N ILE A 192 10.90 -8.11 -5.33
CA ILE A 192 10.89 -7.45 -6.66
C ILE A 192 9.88 -8.16 -7.57
N ASP A 193 9.96 -9.49 -7.69
CA ASP A 193 9.05 -10.28 -8.53
C ASP A 193 7.58 -10.11 -8.13
N MET A 194 7.28 -10.09 -6.83
CA MET A 194 5.89 -9.93 -6.35
C MET A 194 5.37 -8.51 -6.58
N VAL A 195 6.22 -7.49 -6.41
CA VAL A 195 5.84 -6.10 -6.72
C VAL A 195 5.65 -5.91 -8.21
N GLU A 196 6.43 -6.59 -9.04
CA GLU A 196 6.26 -6.57 -10.50
C GLU A 196 4.90 -7.15 -10.92
N ILE A 197 4.47 -8.26 -10.33
CA ILE A 197 3.12 -8.80 -10.54
C ILE A 197 2.06 -7.73 -10.16
N MET A 198 2.22 -7.04 -9.05
CA MET A 198 1.33 -5.97 -8.61
C MET A 198 1.32 -4.81 -9.62
N LEU A 199 2.49 -4.38 -10.09
CA LEU A 199 2.61 -3.31 -11.08
C LEU A 199 1.97 -3.71 -12.41
N ASN A 200 2.13 -4.96 -12.84
CA ASN A 200 1.51 -5.49 -14.06
C ASN A 200 -0.03 -5.55 -13.94
N LEU A 201 -0.58 -5.90 -12.79
CA LEU A 201 -2.03 -5.82 -12.54
C LEU A 201 -2.55 -4.38 -12.65
N VAL A 202 -1.83 -3.42 -12.05
CA VAL A 202 -2.20 -1.99 -12.13
C VAL A 202 -2.06 -1.47 -13.55
N ARG A 203 -0.98 -1.80 -14.24
CA ARG A 203 -0.71 -1.42 -15.62
C ARG A 203 -1.76 -1.98 -16.57
N ALA A 204 -2.09 -3.26 -16.44
CA ALA A 204 -3.14 -3.90 -17.24
C ALA A 204 -4.47 -3.16 -17.16
N SER A 205 -4.86 -2.70 -15.95
CA SER A 205 -6.07 -1.87 -15.80
C SER A 205 -5.94 -0.51 -16.47
N ARG A 206 -4.80 0.16 -16.29
CA ARG A 206 -4.60 1.53 -16.79
C ARG A 206 -4.52 1.59 -18.30
N GLU A 207 -3.94 0.58 -18.93
CA GLU A 207 -3.81 0.46 -20.39
C GLU A 207 -5.03 -0.23 -21.03
N GLY A 208 -5.78 -1.00 -20.25
CA GLY A 208 -6.85 -1.85 -20.78
C GLY A 208 -6.30 -3.13 -21.43
N ASP A 209 -5.12 -3.60 -21.01
CA ASP A 209 -4.47 -4.79 -21.54
C ASP A 209 -5.00 -6.07 -20.87
N TRP A 210 -5.85 -6.78 -21.60
CA TRP A 210 -6.50 -8.00 -21.13
C TRP A 210 -5.52 -9.17 -20.97
N GLU A 211 -4.58 -9.32 -21.88
CA GLU A 211 -3.62 -10.44 -21.85
C GLU A 211 -2.64 -10.25 -20.68
N LEU A 212 -2.15 -9.04 -20.47
CA LEU A 212 -1.33 -8.70 -19.31
C LEU A 212 -2.09 -8.95 -17.99
N HIS A 213 -3.40 -8.63 -17.94
CA HIS A 213 -4.25 -8.93 -16.78
C HIS A 213 -4.25 -10.43 -16.45
N LEU A 214 -4.53 -11.28 -17.44
CA LEU A 214 -4.58 -12.73 -17.22
C LEU A 214 -3.21 -13.30 -16.85
N SER A 215 -2.14 -12.82 -17.50
CA SER A 215 -0.76 -13.21 -17.19
C SER A 215 -0.39 -12.87 -15.73
N ALA A 216 -0.69 -11.66 -15.28
CA ALA A 216 -0.39 -11.24 -13.91
C ALA A 216 -1.23 -12.01 -12.86
N ILE A 217 -2.51 -12.31 -13.15
CA ILE A 217 -3.33 -13.19 -12.31
C ILE A 217 -2.70 -14.58 -12.19
N THR A 218 -2.25 -15.15 -13.31
CA THR A 218 -1.60 -16.48 -13.33
C THR A 218 -0.38 -16.51 -12.42
N GLN A 219 0.46 -15.47 -12.47
CA GLN A 219 1.65 -15.34 -11.62
C GLN A 219 1.33 -15.12 -10.13
N MET A 220 0.18 -14.54 -9.81
CA MET A 220 -0.26 -14.31 -8.43
C MET A 220 -0.75 -15.60 -7.73
N ILE A 221 -1.35 -16.54 -8.46
CA ILE A 221 -2.01 -17.74 -7.88
C ILE A 221 -1.10 -18.51 -6.93
N PRO A 222 0.15 -18.86 -7.25
CA PRO A 222 1.03 -19.59 -6.33
C PRO A 222 1.19 -18.88 -4.98
N TRP A 223 1.26 -17.57 -4.98
CA TRP A 223 1.38 -16.78 -3.75
C TRP A 223 0.13 -16.83 -2.89
N CYS A 224 -1.07 -16.92 -3.51
CA CYS A 224 -2.32 -17.11 -2.77
C CYS A 224 -2.34 -18.46 -2.04
N PHE A 225 -1.84 -19.54 -2.67
CA PHE A 225 -1.72 -20.84 -2.04
C PHE A 225 -0.66 -20.85 -0.93
N ALA A 226 0.51 -20.26 -1.19
CA ALA A 226 1.62 -20.20 -0.24
C ALA A 226 1.26 -19.49 1.07
N TYR A 227 0.49 -18.40 0.98
CA TYR A 227 0.14 -17.56 2.13
C TYR A 227 -1.29 -17.73 2.66
N ASP A 228 -1.92 -18.85 2.31
CA ASP A 228 -3.23 -19.26 2.84
C ASP A 228 -4.37 -18.27 2.55
N ASN A 229 -4.32 -17.55 1.43
CA ASN A 229 -5.44 -16.76 0.93
C ASN A 229 -6.44 -17.67 0.21
N LEU A 230 -7.08 -18.56 0.98
CA LEU A 230 -7.79 -19.73 0.47
C LEU A 230 -8.94 -19.42 -0.49
N ASN A 231 -9.59 -18.27 -0.32
CA ASN A 231 -10.64 -17.86 -1.25
C ASN A 231 -10.07 -17.49 -2.63
N TYR A 232 -9.02 -16.68 -2.67
CA TYR A 232 -8.34 -16.35 -3.92
C TYR A 232 -7.64 -17.58 -4.52
N ALA A 233 -6.99 -18.40 -3.69
CA ALA A 233 -6.38 -19.65 -4.13
C ALA A 233 -7.38 -20.59 -4.82
N ARG A 234 -8.64 -20.61 -4.38
CA ARG A 234 -9.70 -21.43 -4.96
C ARG A 234 -10.29 -20.80 -6.23
N TYR A 235 -10.62 -19.53 -6.18
CA TYR A 235 -11.46 -18.91 -7.20
C TYR A 235 -10.66 -18.24 -8.34
N LEU A 236 -9.40 -17.87 -8.17
CA LEU A 236 -8.59 -17.36 -9.28
C LEU A 236 -8.30 -18.42 -10.36
N PRO A 237 -7.96 -19.69 -10.02
CA PRO A 237 -7.84 -20.73 -11.02
C PRO A 237 -9.15 -20.99 -11.80
N ALA A 238 -10.30 -21.01 -11.10
CA ALA A 238 -11.59 -21.16 -11.75
C ALA A 238 -11.90 -19.96 -12.66
N TYR A 239 -11.61 -18.75 -12.20
CA TYR A 239 -11.73 -17.54 -13.00
C TYR A 239 -10.89 -17.60 -14.28
N LEU A 240 -9.61 -17.99 -14.19
CA LEU A 240 -8.77 -18.15 -15.39
C LEU A 240 -9.31 -19.21 -16.34
N PHE A 241 -9.82 -20.31 -15.80
CA PHE A 241 -10.43 -21.36 -16.61
C PHE A 241 -11.67 -20.84 -17.35
N ASP A 242 -12.58 -20.14 -16.67
CA ASP A 242 -13.75 -19.52 -17.29
C ASP A 242 -13.35 -18.49 -18.37
N MET A 243 -12.33 -17.66 -18.09
CA MET A 243 -11.83 -16.67 -19.06
C MET A 243 -11.18 -17.31 -20.30
N SER A 244 -10.53 -18.46 -20.14
CA SER A 244 -9.95 -19.19 -21.29
C SER A 244 -11.01 -19.76 -22.25
N LEU A 245 -12.21 -20.02 -21.76
CA LEU A 245 -13.32 -20.55 -22.54
C LEU A 245 -14.16 -19.45 -23.23
N LEU A 246 -13.89 -18.16 -22.99
CA LEU A 246 -14.70 -17.06 -23.54
C LEU A 246 -14.70 -17.05 -25.08
N SER A 247 -13.62 -17.47 -25.72
CA SER A 247 -13.59 -17.56 -27.20
C SER A 247 -14.64 -18.51 -27.76
N GLU A 248 -14.99 -19.56 -27.02
CA GLU A 248 -15.97 -20.55 -27.40
C GLU A 248 -17.39 -20.22 -26.92
N THR A 249 -17.47 -19.68 -25.70
CA THR A 249 -18.76 -19.46 -25.01
C THR A 249 -19.35 -18.07 -25.26
N HIS A 250 -18.51 -17.03 -25.23
CA HIS A 250 -18.94 -15.63 -25.31
C HIS A 250 -17.92 -14.76 -26.10
N PRO A 251 -17.74 -15.00 -27.40
CA PRO A 251 -16.70 -14.33 -28.21
C PRO A 251 -16.84 -12.80 -28.21
N GLU A 252 -18.08 -12.27 -28.22
CA GLU A 252 -18.30 -10.81 -28.15
C GLU A 252 -17.88 -10.20 -26.81
N ALA A 253 -18.06 -10.93 -25.71
CA ALA A 253 -17.56 -10.50 -24.41
C ALA A 253 -16.03 -10.49 -24.39
N LEU A 254 -15.40 -11.48 -25.01
CA LEU A 254 -13.93 -11.52 -25.13
C LEU A 254 -13.40 -10.33 -25.93
N GLU A 255 -14.01 -10.01 -27.08
CA GLU A 255 -13.63 -8.83 -27.88
C GLU A 255 -13.79 -7.53 -27.07
N TYR A 256 -14.89 -7.38 -26.34
CA TYR A 256 -15.09 -6.25 -25.45
C TYR A 256 -14.01 -6.16 -24.35
N LEU A 257 -13.64 -7.28 -23.73
CA LEU A 257 -12.59 -7.31 -22.72
C LEU A 257 -11.21 -6.97 -23.31
N LYS A 258 -10.89 -7.50 -24.49
CA LYS A 258 -9.64 -7.21 -25.23
C LYS A 258 -9.55 -5.75 -25.70
N SER A 259 -10.68 -5.10 -25.96
CA SER A 259 -10.69 -3.65 -26.25
C SER A 259 -10.54 -2.76 -25.02
N GLY A 260 -10.23 -3.32 -23.85
CA GLY A 260 -10.06 -2.61 -22.58
C GLY A 260 -11.37 -2.41 -21.81
N GLY A 261 -12.49 -2.98 -22.26
CA GLY A 261 -13.80 -2.87 -21.60
C GLY A 261 -13.88 -3.50 -20.21
N PHE A 262 -12.82 -4.13 -19.75
CA PHE A 262 -12.72 -4.67 -18.39
C PHE A 262 -12.34 -3.62 -17.33
N SER A 263 -11.97 -2.43 -17.73
CA SER A 263 -11.65 -1.28 -16.88
C SER A 263 -12.46 -0.05 -17.28
N VAL A 264 -12.62 0.88 -16.36
CA VAL A 264 -13.40 2.11 -16.56
C VAL A 264 -12.48 3.24 -16.97
N GLN A 265 -12.75 3.88 -18.11
CA GLN A 265 -12.01 5.06 -18.56
C GLN A 265 -12.43 6.28 -17.75
N ILE A 266 -11.45 6.99 -17.19
CA ILE A 266 -11.64 8.27 -16.51
C ILE A 266 -11.07 9.37 -17.40
N GLY A 267 -11.96 10.18 -17.97
CA GLY A 267 -11.59 11.27 -18.90
C GLY A 267 -11.17 10.75 -20.28
N ASP A 268 -11.44 11.56 -21.30
CA ASP A 268 -11.30 11.14 -22.70
C ASP A 268 -9.87 11.27 -23.25
N LYS A 269 -8.97 11.93 -22.54
CA LYS A 269 -7.66 12.35 -23.07
C LYS A 269 -6.45 11.63 -22.48
N ASN A 270 -6.63 10.83 -21.42
CA ASN A 270 -5.51 10.15 -20.79
C ASN A 270 -5.48 8.66 -21.18
N PRO A 271 -4.52 8.21 -22.00
CA PRO A 271 -4.43 6.80 -22.40
C PRO A 271 -4.20 5.85 -21.24
N PHE A 272 -3.65 6.33 -20.11
CA PHE A 272 -3.44 5.57 -18.88
C PHE A 272 -4.49 5.88 -17.79
N GLY A 273 -5.60 6.50 -18.17
CA GLY A 273 -6.65 6.99 -17.27
C GLY A 273 -7.72 5.96 -16.92
N ARG A 274 -7.43 4.66 -17.05
CA ARG A 274 -8.38 3.61 -16.70
C ARG A 274 -8.18 3.13 -15.27
N ILE A 275 -9.26 2.71 -14.63
CA ILE A 275 -9.24 2.09 -13.30
C ILE A 275 -10.11 0.83 -13.28
N PRO A 276 -9.84 -0.12 -12.36
CA PRO A 276 -10.75 -1.25 -12.15
C PRO A 276 -12.18 -0.83 -11.87
N GLY A 277 -13.16 -1.59 -12.37
CA GLY A 277 -14.57 -1.28 -12.16
C GLY A 277 -15.00 -1.31 -10.70
N ASP A 278 -14.47 -2.23 -9.90
CA ASP A 278 -14.69 -2.30 -8.45
C ASP A 278 -14.04 -1.11 -7.72
N GLN A 279 -12.86 -0.63 -8.16
CA GLN A 279 -12.26 0.61 -7.64
C GLN A 279 -13.14 1.83 -7.95
N ALA A 280 -13.70 1.91 -9.15
CA ALA A 280 -14.61 2.99 -9.50
C ALA A 280 -15.82 3.03 -8.56
N CYS A 281 -16.38 1.87 -8.20
CA CYS A 281 -17.46 1.79 -7.22
C CYS A 281 -17.02 2.21 -5.82
N GLU A 282 -15.82 1.79 -5.36
CA GLU A 282 -15.29 2.15 -4.04
C GLU A 282 -15.00 3.65 -3.92
N GLU A 283 -14.41 4.25 -4.93
CA GLU A 283 -14.02 5.67 -4.91
C GLU A 283 -15.18 6.64 -5.17
N THR A 284 -16.28 6.16 -5.72
CA THR A 284 -17.47 6.99 -6.01
C THR A 284 -18.62 6.64 -5.07
N VAL A 285 -19.35 5.57 -5.37
CA VAL A 285 -20.59 5.22 -4.68
C VAL A 285 -20.36 4.89 -3.20
N ASN A 286 -19.40 4.00 -2.90
CA ASN A 286 -19.13 3.58 -1.53
C ASN A 286 -18.55 4.72 -0.71
N LYS A 287 -17.66 5.52 -1.29
CA LYS A 287 -17.09 6.70 -0.62
C LYS A 287 -18.14 7.73 -0.30
N ASP A 288 -19.01 8.06 -1.24
CA ASP A 288 -20.12 8.99 -1.05
C ASP A 288 -21.09 8.50 0.04
N THR A 289 -21.31 7.19 0.13
CA THR A 289 -22.18 6.63 1.17
C THR A 289 -21.54 6.66 2.57
N GLN A 290 -20.23 6.74 2.68
CA GLN A 290 -19.49 6.73 3.95
C GLN A 290 -19.17 8.14 4.47
N THR A 291 -19.26 9.18 3.66
CA THR A 291 -18.95 10.55 4.07
C THR A 291 -20.03 11.17 4.94
N SER A 292 -19.65 12.10 5.80
CA SER A 292 -20.57 12.95 6.57
C SER A 292 -21.42 13.78 5.58
N GLY A 293 -22.73 13.63 5.61
CA GLY A 293 -23.64 14.24 4.60
C GLY A 293 -23.91 13.36 3.36
N GLY A 294 -23.26 12.20 3.23
CA GLY A 294 -23.62 11.16 2.27
C GLY A 294 -24.79 10.32 2.79
N SER A 295 -24.86 9.03 2.44
CA SER A 295 -25.93 8.14 2.91
C SER A 295 -25.95 7.85 4.42
N LYS A 296 -24.93 8.29 5.14
CA LYS A 296 -24.86 8.29 6.63
C LYS A 296 -25.94 9.16 7.30
N GLY A 297 -26.88 9.66 6.66
CA GLY A 297 -28.09 10.31 7.16
C GLY A 297 -29.33 9.83 6.44
N PHE A 298 -29.16 8.97 5.43
CA PHE A 298 -30.27 8.37 4.73
C PHE A 298 -30.76 7.14 5.48
N SER A 299 -32.08 7.01 5.59
CA SER A 299 -32.64 5.73 6.00
C SER A 299 -32.20 4.68 4.98
N LEU A 300 -31.72 3.52 5.45
CA LEU A 300 -31.40 2.38 4.59
C LEU A 300 -32.64 1.78 3.88
N LYS A 301 -33.73 2.56 3.81
CA LYS A 301 -34.92 2.16 3.05
C LYS A 301 -34.57 2.07 1.55
N PRO A 302 -34.98 1.00 0.85
CA PRO A 302 -34.66 0.80 -0.57
C PRO A 302 -34.95 2.01 -1.47
N GLY A 303 -36.03 2.75 -1.19
CA GLY A 303 -36.38 3.94 -1.94
C GLY A 303 -35.42 5.13 -1.78
N ALA A 304 -34.74 5.28 -0.63
CA ALA A 304 -33.75 6.34 -0.43
C ALA A 304 -32.46 6.03 -1.18
N ILE A 305 -32.02 4.77 -1.17
CA ILE A 305 -30.86 4.30 -1.93
C ILE A 305 -31.12 4.47 -3.43
N SER A 306 -32.26 3.98 -3.93
CA SER A 306 -32.62 4.13 -5.34
C SER A 306 -32.66 5.59 -5.80
N LYS A 307 -33.21 6.50 -4.98
CA LYS A 307 -33.20 7.94 -5.30
C LYS A 307 -31.79 8.51 -5.38
N CYS A 308 -30.88 8.13 -4.48
CA CYS A 308 -29.50 8.59 -4.49
C CYS A 308 -28.80 8.20 -5.80
N TYR A 309 -29.01 6.98 -6.26
CA TYR A 309 -28.48 6.48 -7.54
C TYR A 309 -29.11 7.19 -8.75
N LEU A 310 -30.43 7.29 -8.79
CA LEU A 310 -31.14 7.92 -9.91
C LEU A 310 -30.78 9.41 -10.09
N VAL A 311 -30.44 10.12 -9.01
CA VAL A 311 -30.07 11.53 -9.09
C VAL A 311 -28.55 11.75 -9.22
N ALA A 312 -27.73 10.70 -9.17
CA ALA A 312 -26.28 10.83 -9.20
C ALA A 312 -25.77 11.51 -10.48
N GLU A 313 -26.31 11.12 -11.63
CA GLU A 313 -25.99 11.72 -12.92
C GLU A 313 -26.37 13.22 -12.96
N TYR A 314 -27.60 13.53 -12.60
CA TYR A 314 -28.08 14.93 -12.57
C TYR A 314 -27.30 15.79 -11.58
N ARG A 315 -26.91 15.21 -10.44
CA ARG A 315 -26.06 15.89 -9.47
C ARG A 315 -24.67 16.20 -10.04
N SER A 316 -24.10 15.27 -10.80
CA SER A 316 -22.80 15.49 -11.46
C SER A 316 -22.90 16.58 -12.51
N ILE A 317 -23.91 16.55 -13.37
CA ILE A 317 -24.17 17.59 -14.39
C ILE A 317 -24.38 18.95 -13.73
N PHE A 318 -25.18 19.02 -12.67
CA PHE A 318 -25.42 20.25 -11.92
C PHE A 318 -24.13 20.82 -11.30
N LEU A 319 -23.30 19.96 -10.71
CA LEU A 319 -22.02 20.38 -10.12
C LEU A 319 -21.03 20.86 -11.19
N GLU A 320 -21.01 20.24 -12.38
CA GLU A 320 -20.19 20.70 -13.50
C GLU A 320 -20.66 22.07 -13.98
N GLN A 321 -21.95 22.23 -14.23
CA GLN A 321 -22.51 23.52 -14.61
C GLN A 321 -22.26 24.61 -13.56
N LEU A 322 -22.32 24.28 -12.28
CA LEU A 322 -22.00 25.22 -11.21
C LEU A 322 -20.52 25.61 -11.21
N LYS A 323 -19.61 24.67 -11.49
CA LYS A 323 -18.18 24.94 -11.64
C LYS A 323 -17.92 25.84 -12.84
N ASP A 324 -18.59 25.58 -13.96
CA ASP A 324 -18.52 26.41 -15.16
C ASP A 324 -19.00 27.83 -14.88
N MET A 325 -20.12 27.99 -14.19
CA MET A 325 -20.66 29.31 -13.81
C MET A 325 -19.74 30.09 -12.86
N LEU A 326 -18.99 29.38 -12.02
CA LEU A 326 -18.07 29.97 -11.03
C LEU A 326 -16.64 30.10 -11.55
N ASP A 327 -16.39 29.73 -12.82
CA ASP A 327 -15.06 29.66 -13.44
C ASP A 327 -14.06 28.83 -12.61
N VAL A 328 -14.57 27.84 -11.86
CA VAL A 328 -13.77 26.92 -11.06
C VAL A 328 -13.48 25.67 -11.89
N HIS A 329 -12.82 25.86 -13.02
CA HIS A 329 -12.30 24.75 -13.78
C HIS A 329 -11.08 24.20 -13.07
N ARG A 330 -11.08 22.92 -12.71
CA ARG A 330 -9.82 22.23 -12.50
C ARG A 330 -9.11 22.28 -13.87
N ALA A 331 -8.03 23.05 -13.97
CA ALA A 331 -7.10 22.87 -15.06
C ALA A 331 -6.94 21.37 -15.26
N HIS A 332 -7.02 20.86 -16.50
CA HIS A 332 -6.80 19.46 -16.81
C HIS A 332 -5.45 19.09 -16.22
N SER A 333 -5.46 18.62 -14.98
CA SER A 333 -4.25 18.28 -14.31
C SER A 333 -3.81 16.95 -14.90
N GLU A 334 -2.66 16.97 -15.52
CA GLU A 334 -1.85 15.79 -15.75
C GLU A 334 -1.96 14.83 -14.56
N HIS A 335 -1.96 13.52 -14.83
CA HIS A 335 -2.04 12.54 -13.75
C HIS A 335 -1.01 12.88 -12.68
N THR A 336 -1.39 12.85 -11.42
CA THR A 336 -0.54 13.31 -10.30
C THR A 336 0.87 12.70 -10.33
N ASP A 337 1.01 11.46 -10.78
CA ASP A 337 2.31 10.78 -10.89
C ASP A 337 3.21 11.36 -12.00
N LEU A 338 2.66 12.13 -12.96
CA LEU A 338 3.40 12.76 -14.05
C LEU A 338 3.81 14.21 -13.75
N GLN A 339 3.33 14.78 -12.64
CA GLN A 339 3.71 16.12 -12.24
C GLN A 339 5.19 16.19 -11.87
N SER A 340 5.90 17.18 -12.40
CA SER A 340 7.35 17.34 -12.17
C SER A 340 7.74 17.39 -10.69
N SER A 341 6.92 18.06 -9.86
CA SER A 341 7.13 18.10 -8.40
C SER A 341 6.97 16.72 -7.75
N ARG A 342 6.06 15.89 -8.27
CA ARG A 342 5.87 14.53 -7.79
C ARG A 342 7.03 13.63 -8.20
N ILE A 343 7.47 13.71 -9.44
CA ILE A 343 8.61 12.95 -9.96
C ILE A 343 9.87 13.30 -9.16
N ALA A 344 10.15 14.59 -8.94
CA ALA A 344 11.30 15.04 -8.15
C ALA A 344 11.26 14.52 -6.71
N ARG A 345 10.08 14.53 -6.09
CA ARG A 345 9.88 14.00 -4.74
C ARG A 345 10.10 12.48 -4.69
N ASP A 346 9.50 11.74 -5.61
CA ASP A 346 9.63 10.28 -5.67
C ASP A 346 11.08 9.88 -5.92
N GLU A 347 11.82 10.61 -6.78
CA GLU A 347 13.26 10.41 -7.00
C GLU A 347 14.10 10.68 -5.74
N ALA A 348 13.79 11.74 -5.00
CA ALA A 348 14.47 12.04 -3.73
C ALA A 348 14.22 10.94 -2.68
N GLU A 349 12.99 10.43 -2.59
CA GLU A 349 12.65 9.34 -1.68
C GLU A 349 13.32 8.01 -2.08
N VAL A 350 13.41 7.69 -3.38
CA VAL A 350 14.16 6.51 -3.86
C VAL A 350 15.64 6.63 -3.51
N LYS A 351 16.27 7.79 -3.75
CA LYS A 351 17.68 8.02 -3.36
C LYS A 351 17.89 7.85 -1.86
N SER A 352 16.97 8.34 -1.05
CA SER A 352 17.02 8.18 0.40
C SER A 352 16.92 6.71 0.83
N LEU A 353 16.02 5.93 0.19
CA LEU A 353 15.90 4.49 0.42
C LEU A 353 17.19 3.73 0.08
N VAL A 354 17.78 4.02 -1.10
CA VAL A 354 19.05 3.43 -1.51
C VAL A 354 20.16 3.75 -0.51
N ALA A 355 20.36 5.02 -0.19
CA ALA A 355 21.40 5.47 0.76
C ALA A 355 21.21 4.84 2.15
N MET A 356 19.98 4.71 2.61
CA MET A 356 19.65 4.05 3.89
C MET A 356 20.07 2.58 3.88
N LEU A 357 19.75 1.84 2.82
CA LEU A 357 20.09 0.42 2.68
C LEU A 357 21.59 0.18 2.52
N GLU A 358 22.32 1.11 1.90
CA GLU A 358 23.78 1.00 1.70
C GLU A 358 24.59 1.39 2.96
N SER A 359 24.13 2.40 3.69
CA SER A 359 24.95 3.02 4.74
C SER A 359 24.59 2.58 6.16
N ASN A 360 23.28 2.47 6.46
CA ASN A 360 22.80 2.28 7.83
C ASN A 360 22.18 0.90 8.07
N TRP A 361 21.81 0.22 7.00
CA TRP A 361 21.11 -1.05 7.02
C TRP A 361 21.89 -2.11 6.24
N ILE A 362 21.26 -3.26 6.05
CA ILE A 362 21.85 -4.35 5.28
C ILE A 362 21.36 -4.24 3.83
N ASN A 363 22.30 -4.02 2.89
CA ASN A 363 22.00 -4.13 1.47
C ASN A 363 21.80 -5.59 1.10
N PRO A 364 20.57 -6.01 0.68
CA PRO A 364 20.28 -7.41 0.42
C PRO A 364 21.03 -8.01 -0.78
N PHE A 365 21.62 -7.16 -1.63
CA PHE A 365 22.35 -7.58 -2.84
C PHE A 365 23.87 -7.44 -2.71
N SER A 366 24.35 -6.99 -1.55
CA SER A 366 25.77 -6.98 -1.20
C SER A 366 26.33 -8.40 -1.12
N SER A 367 27.63 -8.55 -1.36
CA SER A 367 28.36 -9.81 -1.19
C SER A 367 28.61 -10.18 0.27
N GLU A 368 28.44 -9.24 1.19
CA GLU A 368 28.79 -9.38 2.60
C GLU A 368 27.85 -10.29 3.38
N HIS A 369 26.57 -10.36 2.99
CA HIS A 369 25.54 -11.09 3.71
C HIS A 369 25.00 -12.27 2.86
N GLN A 370 25.32 -13.49 3.28
CA GLN A 370 24.85 -14.71 2.62
C GLN A 370 23.60 -15.30 3.27
N ASP A 371 23.51 -15.21 4.60
CA ASP A 371 22.41 -15.77 5.37
C ASP A 371 21.14 -14.90 5.28
N LEU A 372 20.00 -15.55 5.49
CA LEU A 372 18.71 -14.86 5.53
C LEU A 372 18.55 -14.11 6.85
N VAL A 373 18.70 -12.78 6.77
CA VAL A 373 18.62 -11.88 7.94
C VAL A 373 17.53 -10.83 7.75
N CYS A 374 17.02 -10.31 8.86
CA CYS A 374 16.17 -9.12 8.88
C CYS A 374 17.03 -7.86 8.59
N LEU A 375 16.65 -7.03 7.62
CA LEU A 375 17.45 -5.88 7.19
C LEU A 375 17.66 -4.83 8.28
N SER A 376 16.69 -4.64 9.18
CA SER A 376 16.73 -3.63 10.23
C SER A 376 17.50 -4.07 11.48
N THR A 377 17.46 -5.37 11.80
CA THR A 377 17.98 -5.87 13.07
C THR A 377 19.19 -6.81 12.93
N GLY A 378 19.50 -7.27 11.71
CA GLY A 378 20.52 -8.29 11.46
C GLY A 378 20.18 -9.68 12.04
N LYS A 379 19.00 -9.89 12.63
CA LYS A 379 18.61 -11.19 13.19
C LYS A 379 18.47 -12.22 12.09
N THR A 380 19.17 -13.36 12.24
CA THR A 380 19.12 -14.47 11.30
C THR A 380 17.83 -15.28 11.47
N GLY A 381 17.23 -15.68 10.35
CA GLY A 381 16.09 -16.59 10.34
C GLY A 381 16.47 -17.98 10.88
N THR A 382 15.52 -18.64 11.57
CA THR A 382 15.73 -20.05 11.93
C THR A 382 15.77 -20.92 10.67
N PRO A 383 16.39 -22.13 10.70
CA PRO A 383 16.42 -23.02 9.52
C PRO A 383 15.03 -23.33 8.94
N LYS A 384 13.98 -23.32 9.77
CA LYS A 384 12.61 -23.51 9.32
C LYS A 384 12.06 -22.28 8.62
N ILE A 385 12.26 -21.08 9.17
CA ILE A 385 11.89 -19.81 8.53
C ILE A 385 12.58 -19.68 7.19
N GLU A 386 13.88 -19.96 7.14
CA GLU A 386 14.67 -19.93 5.92
C GLU A 386 14.09 -20.87 4.85
N LYS A 387 13.88 -22.15 5.21
CA LYS A 387 13.28 -23.12 4.31
C LYS A 387 11.91 -22.68 3.80
N ASP A 388 11.04 -22.22 4.68
CA ASP A 388 9.67 -21.83 4.35
C ASP A 388 9.66 -20.59 3.45
N LEU A 389 10.49 -19.57 3.72
CA LEU A 389 10.56 -18.35 2.94
C LEU A 389 11.20 -18.57 1.56
N LEU A 390 12.30 -19.30 1.48
CA LEU A 390 12.99 -19.52 0.19
C LEU A 390 12.19 -20.44 -0.75
N ASN A 391 11.41 -21.37 -0.23
CA ASN A 391 10.62 -22.30 -1.04
C ASN A 391 9.14 -21.90 -1.16
N ALA A 392 8.74 -20.72 -0.69
CA ALA A 392 7.33 -20.33 -0.64
C ALA A 392 6.63 -20.41 -2.00
N LYS A 393 7.26 -19.91 -3.08
CA LYS A 393 6.71 -19.96 -4.43
C LYS A 393 6.51 -21.40 -4.89
N ALA A 394 7.52 -22.25 -4.75
CA ALA A 394 7.46 -23.67 -5.13
C ALA A 394 6.38 -24.44 -4.34
N VAL A 395 6.21 -24.14 -3.04
CA VAL A 395 5.12 -24.70 -2.23
C VAL A 395 3.76 -24.28 -2.79
N GLY A 396 3.62 -23.02 -3.15
CA GLY A 396 2.38 -22.51 -3.74
C GLY A 396 2.10 -23.11 -5.12
N GLU A 397 3.11 -23.21 -5.99
CA GLU A 397 3.00 -23.84 -7.32
C GLU A 397 2.56 -25.29 -7.21
N LYS A 398 3.18 -26.06 -6.32
CA LYS A 398 2.80 -27.45 -6.07
C LYS A 398 1.36 -27.58 -5.54
N ALA A 399 0.95 -26.68 -4.66
CA ALA A 399 -0.42 -26.67 -4.14
C ALA A 399 -1.44 -26.27 -5.21
N TYR A 400 -1.10 -25.32 -6.07
CA TYR A 400 -1.92 -24.91 -7.22
C TYR A 400 -2.06 -26.05 -8.23
N GLU A 401 -0.97 -26.72 -8.61
CA GLU A 401 -1.00 -27.84 -9.54
C GLU A 401 -1.86 -28.99 -9.01
N ALA A 402 -1.70 -29.33 -7.73
CA ALA A 402 -2.55 -30.31 -7.09
C ALA A 402 -4.04 -29.92 -7.10
N PHE A 403 -4.33 -28.62 -6.88
CA PHE A 403 -5.70 -28.12 -6.94
C PHE A 403 -6.26 -28.20 -8.36
N ARG A 404 -5.51 -27.79 -9.37
CA ARG A 404 -5.89 -27.83 -10.78
C ARG A 404 -6.24 -29.25 -11.21
N THR A 405 -5.32 -30.18 -11.00
CA THR A 405 -5.48 -31.59 -11.40
C THR A 405 -6.61 -32.30 -10.64
N GLN A 406 -6.78 -32.01 -9.35
CA GLN A 406 -7.79 -32.70 -8.54
C GLN A 406 -9.20 -32.14 -8.69
N ARG A 407 -9.37 -30.88 -9.07
CA ARG A 407 -10.66 -30.19 -8.96
C ARG A 407 -11.15 -29.48 -10.22
N LEU A 408 -10.26 -29.12 -11.13
CA LEU A 408 -10.64 -28.39 -12.36
C LEU A 408 -10.55 -29.27 -13.62
N GLU A 409 -9.63 -30.23 -13.67
CA GLU A 409 -9.52 -31.15 -14.80
C GLU A 409 -10.67 -32.17 -14.78
N LYS A 410 -11.44 -32.22 -15.88
CA LYS A 410 -12.70 -32.98 -15.97
C LYS A 410 -12.54 -34.50 -15.92
N ASP A 411 -11.38 -35.03 -16.29
CA ASP A 411 -11.22 -36.47 -16.53
C ASP A 411 -10.97 -37.31 -15.28
N THR A 412 -10.60 -36.70 -14.17
CA THR A 412 -10.40 -37.39 -12.88
C THR A 412 -10.63 -36.50 -11.66
N PRO A 413 -11.87 -36.07 -11.38
CA PRO A 413 -12.13 -35.29 -10.17
C PRO A 413 -11.90 -36.18 -8.93
N LYS A 414 -10.73 -36.04 -8.30
CA LYS A 414 -10.40 -36.75 -7.04
C LYS A 414 -10.96 -36.04 -5.80
N ALA A 415 -11.39 -34.80 -5.94
CA ALA A 415 -11.95 -33.99 -4.87
C ALA A 415 -13.02 -33.04 -5.43
N GLN A 416 -14.01 -32.67 -4.59
CA GLN A 416 -15.00 -31.68 -4.96
C GLN A 416 -14.41 -30.27 -4.90
N PHE A 417 -14.93 -29.34 -5.73
CA PHE A 417 -14.42 -27.97 -5.80
C PHE A 417 -14.41 -27.26 -4.44
N HIS A 418 -15.44 -27.50 -3.62
CA HIS A 418 -15.59 -26.85 -2.30
C HIS A 418 -14.92 -27.57 -1.13
N ASP A 419 -14.30 -28.70 -1.35
CA ASP A 419 -13.58 -29.40 -0.29
C ASP A 419 -12.53 -28.48 0.35
N THR A 420 -12.26 -28.71 1.63
CA THR A 420 -11.32 -27.88 2.40
C THR A 420 -9.94 -27.88 1.76
N LEU A 421 -9.36 -26.70 1.59
CA LEU A 421 -7.98 -26.53 1.14
C LEU A 421 -7.03 -26.67 2.34
N ASN A 422 -5.96 -27.43 2.14
CA ASN A 422 -4.89 -27.53 3.12
C ASN A 422 -4.12 -26.20 3.19
N LYS A 423 -3.86 -25.76 4.43
CA LYS A 423 -3.05 -24.57 4.68
C LYS A 423 -1.57 -24.90 4.59
N SER A 424 -0.80 -24.06 3.93
CA SER A 424 0.67 -24.18 3.85
C SER A 424 1.34 -23.83 5.17
N LYS A 425 0.77 -22.89 5.94
CA LYS A 425 1.25 -22.46 7.28
C LYS A 425 2.74 -22.12 7.30
N LEU A 426 3.21 -21.45 6.24
CA LEU A 426 4.61 -21.04 6.14
C LEU A 426 4.98 -20.09 7.27
N GLN A 427 6.15 -20.31 7.87
CA GLN A 427 6.72 -19.42 8.87
C GLN A 427 7.40 -18.22 8.19
N THR A 428 7.28 -17.05 8.81
CA THR A 428 7.95 -15.81 8.40
C THR A 428 8.77 -15.28 9.57
N PHE A 429 9.47 -14.18 9.39
CA PHE A 429 10.21 -13.51 10.48
C PHE A 429 9.30 -13.12 11.66
N SER A 430 7.98 -13.03 11.48
CA SER A 430 7.02 -12.82 12.58
C SER A 430 7.13 -13.85 13.70
N GLU A 431 7.60 -15.06 13.39
CA GLU A 431 7.81 -16.11 14.40
C GLU A 431 8.94 -15.75 15.38
N LEU A 432 9.95 -14.99 14.94
CA LEU A 432 11.04 -14.51 15.80
C LEU A 432 10.56 -13.44 16.80
N ASN A 433 9.50 -12.73 16.44
CA ASN A 433 8.93 -11.65 17.24
C ASN A 433 7.80 -12.15 18.17
N LYS A 434 7.42 -13.42 18.09
CA LYS A 434 6.48 -14.00 19.05
C LYS A 434 7.11 -13.99 20.44
N LYS A 435 6.51 -13.22 21.36
CA LYS A 435 6.96 -13.13 22.76
C LYS A 435 7.04 -14.54 23.33
N VAL A 436 8.25 -14.99 23.66
CA VAL A 436 8.44 -16.14 24.52
C VAL A 436 7.74 -15.80 25.83
N LYS A 437 6.68 -16.54 26.19
CA LYS A 437 6.04 -16.41 27.50
C LYS A 437 7.06 -16.87 28.55
N ILE A 438 7.85 -15.91 29.04
CA ILE A 438 8.83 -16.17 30.09
C ILE A 438 8.02 -16.44 31.35
N LYS A 439 8.00 -17.69 31.78
CA LYS A 439 7.20 -18.16 32.92
C LYS A 439 7.81 -17.78 34.27
N SER A 440 9.00 -17.23 34.34
CA SER A 440 9.65 -16.90 35.61
C SER A 440 9.78 -15.40 35.83
N LYS A 441 9.40 -14.95 37.04
CA LYS A 441 9.52 -13.56 37.49
C LYS A 441 10.98 -13.07 37.47
N ALA A 442 11.92 -13.96 37.79
CA ALA A 442 13.36 -13.69 37.77
C ALA A 442 13.92 -13.43 36.36
N ALA A 443 13.48 -14.17 35.34
CA ALA A 443 13.89 -13.95 33.98
C ALA A 443 13.35 -12.62 33.40
N ASN A 444 12.12 -12.23 33.77
CA ASN A 444 11.56 -10.92 33.43
C ASN A 444 12.38 -9.77 34.07
N GLU A 445 12.83 -9.94 35.30
CA GLU A 445 13.66 -8.95 35.98
C GLU A 445 15.05 -8.80 35.35
N ILE A 446 15.66 -9.90 34.91
CA ILE A 446 16.95 -9.91 34.22
C ILE A 446 16.83 -9.22 32.84
N ILE A 447 15.77 -9.51 32.09
CA ILE A 447 15.51 -8.88 30.79
C ILE A 447 15.26 -7.38 30.97
N LEU A 448 14.44 -6.98 31.95
CA LEU A 448 14.19 -5.56 32.27
C LEU A 448 15.45 -4.83 32.76
N LYS A 449 16.37 -5.54 33.43
CA LYS A 449 17.67 -4.96 33.85
C LYS A 449 18.69 -4.89 32.71
N ALA A 450 18.68 -5.85 31.79
CA ALA A 450 19.53 -5.84 30.60
C ALA A 450 19.06 -4.80 29.57
N ASP A 451 17.75 -4.54 29.52
CA ASP A 451 17.13 -3.59 28.59
C ASP A 451 17.10 -2.17 29.17
N ARG A 452 18.28 -1.71 29.62
CA ARG A 452 18.46 -0.35 30.18
C ARG A 452 18.46 0.77 29.12
N ALA A 453 18.27 0.46 27.85
CA ALA A 453 17.98 1.47 26.87
C ALA A 453 16.55 1.98 27.13
N LEU A 454 16.44 3.18 27.66
CA LEU A 454 15.17 3.92 27.94
C LEU A 454 14.19 3.95 26.73
N PHE A 455 14.63 3.48 25.58
CA PHE A 455 13.97 3.60 24.29
C PHE A 455 13.64 2.26 23.60
N ALA A 456 14.10 1.12 24.14
CA ALA A 456 13.85 -0.17 23.55
C ALA A 456 12.89 -1.02 24.39
N THR A 457 12.01 -1.79 23.75
CA THR A 457 11.18 -2.82 24.37
C THR A 457 11.98 -4.11 24.53
N ALA A 458 11.49 -5.08 25.31
CA ALA A 458 12.17 -6.35 25.56
C ALA A 458 12.44 -7.20 24.30
N ASP A 459 11.83 -6.87 23.18
CA ASP A 459 12.02 -7.46 21.86
C ASP A 459 12.98 -6.65 20.96
N GLY A 460 13.62 -5.59 21.51
CA GLY A 460 14.54 -4.72 20.79
C GLY A 460 13.86 -3.69 19.87
N SER A 461 12.53 -3.60 19.85
CA SER A 461 11.83 -2.53 19.15
C SER A 461 11.85 -1.23 19.92
N LEU A 462 11.89 -0.08 19.23
CA LEU A 462 11.78 1.23 19.86
C LEU A 462 10.47 1.34 20.64
N ARG A 463 10.54 1.76 21.89
CA ARG A 463 9.33 2.01 22.69
C ARG A 463 8.57 3.18 22.08
N LYS A 464 7.32 2.95 21.74
CA LYS A 464 6.36 4.04 21.57
C LYS A 464 6.08 4.63 22.94
N THR A 465 6.83 5.65 23.32
CA THR A 465 6.55 6.41 24.54
C THR A 465 5.69 7.61 24.16
N THR A 466 4.45 7.62 24.65
CA THR A 466 3.78 8.92 24.79
C THR A 466 4.60 9.71 25.83
N LYS A 467 4.73 11.03 25.64
CA LYS A 467 5.43 11.91 26.62
C LYS A 467 5.00 11.66 28.08
N SER A 468 3.72 11.30 28.28
CA SER A 468 3.18 10.96 29.61
C SER A 468 3.73 9.66 30.20
N ILE A 469 4.04 8.66 29.39
CA ILE A 469 4.65 7.39 29.87
C ILE A 469 6.09 7.64 30.24
N LEU A 470 6.85 8.40 29.41
CA LEU A 470 8.22 8.79 29.73
C LEU A 470 8.29 9.63 31.01
N ALA A 471 7.38 10.60 31.17
CA ALA A 471 7.31 11.41 32.38
C ALA A 471 7.03 10.56 33.62
N LYS A 472 6.10 9.60 33.56
CA LYS A 472 5.83 8.67 34.67
C LYS A 472 7.01 7.76 35.01
N GLU A 473 7.78 7.31 34.04
CA GLU A 473 8.98 6.49 34.28
C GLU A 473 10.11 7.34 34.90
N LEU A 474 10.29 8.56 34.44
CA LEU A 474 11.25 9.50 35.05
C LEU A 474 10.87 9.85 36.48
N GLN A 475 9.57 10.06 36.75
CA GLN A 475 9.06 10.34 38.10
C GLN A 475 9.26 9.18 39.09
N LYS A 476 9.28 7.91 38.64
CA LYS A 476 9.54 6.76 39.52
C LYS A 476 10.92 6.77 40.19
N ASN A 477 11.89 7.40 39.56
CA ASN A 477 13.28 7.40 39.98
C ASN A 477 13.74 8.76 40.59
N VAL A 478 12.85 9.75 40.62
CA VAL A 478 13.10 11.06 41.22
C VAL A 478 12.23 11.15 42.47
N PRO A 479 12.86 11.23 43.67
CA PRO A 479 12.08 11.46 44.88
C PRO A 479 11.34 12.79 44.78
N ALA A 480 10.06 12.80 45.18
CA ALA A 480 9.32 14.06 45.29
C ALA A 480 10.05 14.98 46.27
N ALA A 481 10.32 16.20 45.84
CA ALA A 481 10.83 17.22 46.75
C ALA A 481 9.67 17.74 47.58
N ASP A 482 9.81 17.73 48.90
CA ASP A 482 8.78 18.24 49.79
C ASP A 482 8.59 19.75 49.67
N GLU A 483 9.62 20.48 49.22
CA GLU A 483 9.59 21.91 48.94
C GLU A 483 10.38 22.28 47.68
N ILE A 484 9.87 23.29 46.94
CA ILE A 484 10.58 23.85 45.76
C ILE A 484 11.66 24.82 46.29
N PRO A 485 12.94 24.62 45.95
CA PRO A 485 14.03 25.52 46.40
C PRO A 485 13.77 26.96 45.97
N GLN A 486 14.06 27.92 46.85
CA GLN A 486 13.98 29.35 46.54
C GLN A 486 15.38 29.95 46.31
N PRO A 487 15.54 30.81 45.32
CA PRO A 487 14.58 31.32 44.34
C PRO A 487 14.31 30.35 43.19
N SER A 488 13.07 30.21 42.79
CA SER A 488 12.66 29.29 41.70
C SER A 488 12.07 30.04 40.49
N ALA A 489 12.15 29.42 39.32
CA ALA A 489 11.43 29.84 38.12
C ALA A 489 10.44 28.77 37.70
N CYS A 490 9.23 29.18 37.31
CA CYS A 490 8.23 28.31 36.74
C CYS A 490 8.31 28.38 35.21
N ILE A 491 8.44 27.22 34.56
CA ILE A 491 8.43 27.13 33.08
C ILE A 491 7.19 26.36 32.69
N THR A 492 6.30 27.00 31.94
CA THR A 492 5.01 26.42 31.54
C THR A 492 4.92 26.31 30.03
N ASP A 493 4.40 25.17 29.53
CA ASP A 493 4.12 24.97 28.11
C ASP A 493 2.86 25.77 27.73
N GLY A 494 3.03 26.82 26.93
CA GLY A 494 1.95 27.71 26.49
C GLY A 494 0.86 26.97 25.68
N MET A 495 1.22 25.95 24.89
CA MET A 495 0.23 25.17 24.15
C MET A 495 -0.59 24.26 25.06
N ALA A 496 -0.02 23.76 26.13
CA ALA A 496 -0.75 22.99 27.13
C ALA A 496 -1.79 23.86 27.87
N LEU A 497 -1.48 25.13 28.09
CA LEU A 497 -2.44 26.10 28.65
C LEU A 497 -3.59 26.38 27.68
N VAL A 498 -3.29 26.61 26.41
CA VAL A 498 -4.30 26.83 25.36
C VAL A 498 -5.26 25.64 25.24
N GLN A 499 -4.75 24.40 25.33
CA GLN A 499 -5.60 23.20 25.27
C GLN A 499 -6.52 23.01 26.48
N ARG A 500 -6.25 23.67 27.59
CA ARG A 500 -7.06 23.65 28.80
C ARG A 500 -8.17 24.71 28.84
N LEU A 501 -8.19 25.62 27.87
CA LEU A 501 -9.25 26.62 27.72
C LEU A 501 -10.60 25.94 27.46
N LYS A 502 -11.63 26.43 28.12
CA LYS A 502 -13.02 26.01 27.87
C LYS A 502 -13.60 26.85 26.72
N ALA A 503 -14.49 26.25 25.93
CA ALA A 503 -15.09 26.87 24.73
C ALA A 503 -16.21 27.91 25.04
N ASP A 504 -16.19 28.55 26.19
CA ASP A 504 -17.21 29.51 26.68
C ASP A 504 -16.81 30.98 26.50
N HIS A 505 -15.61 31.27 25.99
CA HIS A 505 -15.14 32.62 25.73
C HIS A 505 -15.73 33.19 24.44
N LYS A 506 -16.21 34.45 24.50
CA LYS A 506 -16.84 35.14 23.37
C LYS A 506 -15.90 36.08 22.62
N LYS A 507 -14.82 36.55 23.28
CA LYS A 507 -13.85 37.49 22.76
C LYS A 507 -12.41 37.01 23.01
N PHE A 508 -11.49 37.38 22.16
CA PHE A 508 -10.06 37.05 22.33
C PHE A 508 -9.44 37.72 23.57
N SER A 509 -9.94 38.88 23.99
CA SER A 509 -9.53 39.49 25.27
C SER A 509 -9.83 38.60 26.46
N GLU A 510 -11.00 37.99 26.53
CA GLU A 510 -11.39 37.05 27.60
C GLU A 510 -10.50 35.79 27.60
N VAL A 511 -10.11 35.31 26.41
CA VAL A 511 -9.15 34.19 26.26
C VAL A 511 -7.79 34.58 26.81
N ALA A 512 -7.30 35.77 26.46
CA ALA A 512 -6.01 36.29 26.93
C ALA A 512 -5.96 36.48 28.44
N ASP A 513 -7.01 37.05 29.02
CA ASP A 513 -7.15 37.23 30.49
C ASP A 513 -7.17 35.89 31.21
N THR A 514 -7.92 34.90 30.67
CA THR A 514 -7.99 33.55 31.25
C THR A 514 -6.66 32.83 31.19
N LEU A 515 -5.91 32.94 30.06
CA LEU A 515 -4.56 32.39 29.92
C LEU A 515 -3.57 33.04 30.91
N LEU A 516 -3.65 34.37 31.07
CA LEU A 516 -2.82 35.08 32.03
C LEU A 516 -3.10 34.62 33.47
N ASP A 517 -4.36 34.49 33.85
CA ASP A 517 -4.74 33.98 35.16
C ASP A 517 -4.24 32.55 35.41
N MET A 518 -4.32 31.68 34.41
CA MET A 518 -3.76 30.32 34.52
C MET A 518 -2.25 30.33 34.70
N VAL A 519 -1.52 31.17 33.97
CA VAL A 519 -0.05 31.33 34.08
C VAL A 519 0.31 31.83 35.48
N LEU A 520 -0.37 32.87 35.97
CA LEU A 520 -0.11 33.44 37.28
C LEU A 520 -0.41 32.43 38.40
N HIS A 521 -1.48 31.66 38.25
CA HIS A 521 -1.86 30.65 39.25
C HIS A 521 -0.80 29.51 39.32
N GLU A 522 -0.27 29.04 38.18
CA GLU A 522 0.75 27.99 38.17
C GLU A 522 2.11 28.50 38.72
N GLY A 523 2.38 29.79 38.55
CA GLY A 523 3.65 30.40 38.97
C GLY A 523 3.64 31.11 40.32
N LEU A 524 2.55 31.03 41.12
CA LEU A 524 2.34 31.81 42.33
C LEU A 524 3.50 31.79 43.36
N SER A 525 4.26 30.70 43.44
CA SER A 525 5.40 30.51 44.33
C SER A 525 6.75 30.84 43.73
N SER A 526 6.81 31.29 42.48
CA SER A 526 8.05 31.47 41.71
C SER A 526 8.38 32.93 41.53
N LYS A 527 9.68 33.28 41.55
CA LYS A 527 10.14 34.63 41.25
C LYS A 527 10.15 35.00 39.77
N ARG A 528 10.07 34.00 38.91
CA ARG A 528 10.04 34.16 37.47
C ARG A 528 9.11 33.12 36.87
N ILE A 529 8.35 33.53 35.89
CA ILE A 529 7.47 32.65 35.12
C ILE A 529 7.82 32.80 33.64
N ASP A 530 8.21 31.73 33.03
CA ASP A 530 8.48 31.64 31.60
C ASP A 530 7.41 30.80 30.93
N VAL A 531 6.67 31.39 29.99
CA VAL A 531 5.73 30.66 29.14
C VAL A 531 6.37 30.39 27.80
N VAL A 532 6.56 29.14 27.49
CA VAL A 532 7.24 28.71 26.26
C VAL A 532 6.21 28.23 25.26
N PHE A 533 6.17 28.86 24.09
CA PHE A 533 5.42 28.38 22.94
C PHE A 533 6.37 27.76 21.93
N ASP A 534 5.96 26.63 21.34
CA ASP A 534 6.69 26.03 20.23
C ASP A 534 6.77 27.02 19.06
N VAL A 535 7.97 27.46 18.71
CA VAL A 535 8.21 28.23 17.48
C VAL A 535 8.41 27.25 16.34
N TYR A 536 7.56 27.31 15.33
CA TYR A 536 7.65 26.45 14.16
C TYR A 536 8.68 27.02 13.20
N GLN A 537 9.82 26.33 13.07
CA GLN A 537 10.76 26.56 11.98
C GLN A 537 10.35 25.72 10.76
N GLU A 538 10.48 26.27 9.55
CA GLU A 538 10.07 25.62 8.31
C GLU A 538 10.63 24.20 8.09
N ASN A 539 11.76 23.89 8.69
CA ASN A 539 12.43 22.58 8.59
C ASN A 539 12.36 21.74 9.88
N SER A 540 11.36 21.94 10.72
CA SER A 540 11.23 21.14 11.95
C SER A 540 10.57 19.78 11.69
N ILE A 541 10.98 18.76 12.45
CA ILE A 541 10.36 17.41 12.42
C ILE A 541 8.83 17.48 12.61
N LYS A 542 8.36 18.43 13.44
CA LYS A 542 6.93 18.64 13.69
C LYS A 542 6.17 19.18 12.47
N ASN A 543 6.78 20.02 11.63
CA ASN A 543 6.16 20.50 10.39
C ASN A 543 6.06 19.38 9.37
N THR A 544 7.09 18.57 9.24
CA THR A 544 7.09 17.38 8.39
C THR A 544 5.99 16.39 8.79
N GLU A 545 5.75 16.20 10.07
CA GLU A 545 4.66 15.37 10.60
C GLU A 545 3.25 15.94 10.30
N ARG A 546 3.07 17.26 10.39
CA ARG A 546 1.80 17.93 10.07
C ARG A 546 1.49 17.93 8.58
N GLU A 547 2.46 18.20 7.73
CA GLU A 547 2.32 18.12 6.27
C GLU A 547 1.94 16.69 5.84
N ARG A 548 2.47 15.67 6.51
CA ARG A 548 2.09 14.27 6.30
C ARG A 548 0.69 13.93 6.78
N GLY A 549 0.20 14.61 7.82
CA GLY A 549 -1.13 14.40 8.39
C GLY A 549 -2.28 14.98 7.57
N GLY A 550 -2.02 15.78 6.52
CA GLY A 550 -3.05 16.36 5.64
C GLY A 550 -3.94 17.40 6.32
N SER A 551 -3.51 18.01 7.43
CA SER A 551 -4.22 19.14 8.03
C SER A 551 -3.71 20.46 7.45
N GLU A 552 -4.30 20.90 6.35
CA GLU A 552 -4.30 22.30 5.94
C GLU A 552 -5.11 23.12 6.95
N TYR A 553 -4.54 23.46 8.09
CA TYR A 553 -5.02 24.54 8.94
C TYR A 553 -3.81 25.33 9.47
N GLY A 554 -3.10 25.97 8.55
CA GLY A 554 -2.26 27.10 8.83
C GLY A 554 -3.02 28.37 8.48
N ASN A 555 -4.06 28.70 9.20
CA ASN A 555 -4.59 30.05 9.13
C ASN A 555 -3.57 30.98 9.78
N GLU A 556 -2.92 31.81 8.98
CA GLU A 556 -2.12 32.93 9.44
C GLU A 556 -3.02 33.87 10.24
N PHE A 557 -2.91 33.82 11.56
CA PHE A 557 -3.49 34.81 12.45
C PHE A 557 -2.71 36.12 12.32
N ARG A 558 -2.85 36.79 11.16
CA ARG A 558 -2.32 38.14 10.96
C ARG A 558 -3.39 39.13 11.35
N ASN A 559 -3.13 39.98 12.35
CA ASN A 559 -3.96 41.11 12.78
C ASN A 559 -5.27 40.79 13.52
N ILE A 560 -5.24 39.89 14.51
CA ILE A 560 -6.38 39.73 15.42
C ILE A 560 -6.40 40.90 16.39
N GLN A 561 -7.53 41.62 16.42
CA GLN A 561 -7.77 42.68 17.42
C GLN A 561 -8.46 42.07 18.67
N PRO A 562 -8.19 42.62 19.88
CA PRO A 562 -8.74 42.10 21.16
C PRO A 562 -10.24 41.93 21.18
N GLU A 563 -10.96 42.69 20.36
CA GLU A 563 -12.43 42.73 20.30
C GLU A 563 -13.05 41.75 19.30
N HIS A 564 -12.23 41.04 18.52
CA HIS A 564 -12.74 40.02 17.64
C HIS A 564 -13.40 38.87 18.42
N LYS A 565 -14.53 38.39 17.90
CA LYS A 565 -15.22 37.23 18.49
C LYS A 565 -14.48 35.95 18.17
N VAL A 566 -14.42 35.05 19.14
CA VAL A 566 -13.93 33.68 18.93
C VAL A 566 -14.98 32.94 18.08
N LEU A 567 -14.57 32.43 16.91
CA LEU A 567 -15.42 31.55 16.13
C LEU A 567 -15.44 30.19 16.81
N GLN A 568 -16.63 29.70 17.15
CA GLN A 568 -16.88 28.36 17.74
C GLN A 568 -16.61 27.25 16.74
#